data_deb3cb46cff839068b686a29a585d948
#
_entry.id   deb3cb46cff839068b686a29a585d948
#
_cell.length_a   1.000
_cell.length_b   1.000
_cell.length_c   1.000
_cell.angle_alpha   90.00
_cell.angle_beta   90.00
_cell.angle_gamma   90.00
#
_symmetry.space_group_name_H-M   'P 1'
#
loop_
_entity.id
_entity.type
_entity.pdbx_description
1 polymer ?
#
loop_
_entity_poly.entity_id
_entity_poly.type
_entity_poly.pdbx_seq_one_letter_code
_entity_poly.pdbx_strand_id
1 'polypeptide(L)'
;MTQRQQERDIQMQEIVQRCIASWNETDPERRRKLVDELWDDQASYIDPLADVRGRAEIDGLIGAVQQQFPGFVFTLGGNVDAHHGQARFSWNLGPADAAEPVVIGFDVAVLDGDRIGSVYGFLDKVPS
;
A
#
# COMPACT_ATOMS: atom_id res chain seq x y z
N MET A 1 6.27 10.56 -24.38
CA MET A 1 6.65 9.45 -23.47
C MET A 1 7.21 8.30 -24.29
N THR A 2 8.34 7.74 -23.90
CA THR A 2 8.93 6.60 -24.58
C THR A 2 8.19 5.31 -24.20
N GLN A 3 8.35 4.27 -25.02
CA GLN A 3 7.79 2.96 -24.73
C GLN A 3 8.30 2.41 -23.39
N ARG A 4 9.59 2.61 -23.08
CA ARG A 4 10.19 2.18 -21.82
C ARG A 4 9.58 2.88 -20.61
N GLN A 5 9.28 4.18 -20.72
CA GLN A 5 8.58 4.92 -19.67
C GLN A 5 7.16 4.40 -19.49
N GLN A 6 6.44 4.10 -20.57
CA GLN A 6 5.11 3.52 -20.50
C GLN A 6 5.10 2.16 -19.81
N GLU A 7 6.09 1.32 -20.11
CA GLU A 7 6.23 0.01 -19.47
C GLU A 7 6.49 0.14 -17.97
N ARG A 8 7.34 1.09 -17.56
CA ARG A 8 7.61 1.36 -16.14
C ARG A 8 6.37 1.87 -15.42
N ASP A 9 5.60 2.74 -16.06
CA ASP A 9 4.37 3.28 -15.46
C ASP A 9 3.32 2.18 -15.27
N ILE A 10 3.18 1.27 -16.25
CA ILE A 10 2.30 0.11 -16.13
C ILE A 10 2.76 -0.80 -14.99
N GLN A 11 4.06 -1.09 -14.91
CA GLN A 11 4.63 -1.89 -13.84
C GLN A 11 4.35 -1.25 -12.48
N MET A 12 4.49 0.08 -12.37
CA MET A 12 4.25 0.80 -11.13
C MET A 12 2.78 0.71 -10.70
N GLN A 13 1.85 0.81 -11.64
CA GLN A 13 0.43 0.64 -11.34
C GLN A 13 0.12 -0.77 -10.83
N GLU A 14 0.73 -1.79 -11.42
CA GLU A 14 0.57 -3.17 -10.95
C GLU A 14 1.13 -3.34 -9.54
N ILE A 15 2.27 -2.73 -9.24
CA ILE A 15 2.86 -2.78 -7.91
C ILE A 15 1.94 -2.12 -6.88
N VAL A 16 1.35 -0.97 -7.20
CA VAL A 16 0.39 -0.30 -6.31
C VAL A 16 -0.82 -1.20 -6.06
N GLN A 17 -1.36 -1.83 -7.09
CA GLN A 17 -2.49 -2.76 -6.93
C GLN A 17 -2.13 -3.95 -6.05
N ARG A 18 -0.92 -4.51 -6.21
CA ARG A 18 -0.43 -5.60 -5.37
C ARG A 18 -0.19 -5.13 -3.93
N CYS A 19 0.24 -3.89 -3.75
CA CYS A 19 0.37 -3.29 -2.42
C CYS A 19 -0.99 -3.25 -1.71
N ILE A 20 -2.02 -2.74 -2.37
CA ILE A 20 -3.39 -2.75 -1.84
C ILE A 20 -3.85 -4.19 -1.54
N ALA A 21 -3.56 -5.14 -2.43
CA ALA A 21 -3.92 -6.54 -2.21
C ALA A 21 -3.24 -7.12 -0.95
N SER A 22 -1.99 -6.73 -0.66
CA SER A 22 -1.30 -7.20 0.54
C SER A 22 -1.96 -6.67 1.82
N TRP A 23 -2.48 -5.44 1.80
CA TRP A 23 -3.23 -4.90 2.92
C TRP A 23 -4.59 -5.55 3.11
N ASN A 24 -5.13 -6.19 2.07
CA ASN A 24 -6.42 -6.90 2.12
C ASN A 24 -6.29 -8.39 2.41
N GLU A 25 -5.09 -8.97 2.31
CA GLU A 25 -4.90 -10.40 2.51
C GLU A 25 -4.93 -10.73 4.00
N THR A 26 -5.95 -11.48 4.43
CA THR A 26 -6.15 -11.82 5.84
C THR A 26 -5.51 -13.14 6.26
N ASP A 27 -5.14 -13.99 5.31
CA ASP A 27 -4.39 -15.20 5.64
C ASP A 27 -2.93 -14.84 5.93
N PRO A 28 -2.41 -15.14 7.14
CA PRO A 28 -1.06 -14.70 7.52
C PRO A 28 0.06 -15.24 6.63
N GLU A 29 -0.05 -16.48 6.18
CA GLU A 29 0.99 -17.07 5.32
C GLU A 29 1.00 -16.44 3.94
N ARG A 30 -0.18 -16.26 3.32
CA ARG A 30 -0.29 -15.61 2.01
C ARG A 30 0.12 -14.16 2.08
N ARG A 31 -0.27 -13.45 3.15
CA ARG A 31 0.12 -12.05 3.34
C ARG A 31 1.63 -11.91 3.44
N ARG A 32 2.27 -12.75 4.25
CA ARG A 32 3.74 -12.71 4.39
C ARG A 32 4.42 -12.97 3.05
N LYS A 33 3.91 -13.91 2.27
CA LYS A 33 4.44 -14.19 0.94
C LYS A 33 4.32 -12.99 0.02
N LEU A 34 3.16 -12.31 0.01
CA LEU A 34 2.97 -11.09 -0.78
C LEU A 34 3.94 -9.99 -0.33
N VAL A 35 4.11 -9.81 0.96
CA VAL A 35 5.06 -8.82 1.50
C VAL A 35 6.48 -9.15 1.04
N ASP A 36 6.90 -10.40 1.15
CA ASP A 36 8.26 -10.83 0.77
C ASP A 36 8.52 -10.66 -0.72
N GLU A 37 7.52 -10.82 -1.57
CA GLU A 37 7.65 -10.65 -3.02
C GLU A 37 7.63 -9.18 -3.46
N LEU A 38 6.89 -8.34 -2.76
CA LEU A 38 6.59 -6.97 -3.16
C LEU A 38 7.52 -5.93 -2.56
N TRP A 39 7.86 -6.08 -1.28
CA TRP A 39 8.66 -5.11 -0.54
C TRP A 39 10.13 -5.53 -0.51
N ASP A 40 11.01 -4.55 -0.59
CA ASP A 40 12.44 -4.80 -0.39
C ASP A 40 12.69 -5.25 1.06
N ASP A 41 13.76 -6.03 1.29
CA ASP A 41 14.05 -6.54 2.63
C ASP A 41 14.41 -5.43 3.63
N GLN A 42 14.85 -4.27 3.13
CA GLN A 42 15.15 -3.09 3.94
C GLN A 42 14.08 -2.00 3.80
N ALA A 43 12.91 -2.36 3.30
CA ALA A 43 11.85 -1.40 3.03
C ALA A 43 11.41 -0.66 4.30
N SER A 44 10.97 0.58 4.12
CA SER A 44 10.39 1.39 5.19
C SER A 44 8.97 1.80 4.86
N TYR A 45 8.16 1.91 5.90
CA TYR A 45 6.80 2.43 5.81
C TYR A 45 6.60 3.43 6.95
N ILE A 46 6.22 4.64 6.60
CA ILE A 46 6.02 5.73 7.56
C ILE A 46 4.69 6.39 7.29
N ASP A 47 3.85 6.50 8.32
CA ASP A 47 2.63 7.30 8.28
C ASP A 47 2.46 8.00 9.65
N PRO A 48 1.37 8.77 9.89
CA PRO A 48 1.22 9.47 11.17
C PRO A 48 1.18 8.57 12.41
N LEU A 49 0.88 7.28 12.23
CA LEU A 49 0.68 6.34 13.35
C LEU A 49 1.75 5.27 13.42
N ALA A 50 2.62 5.15 12.41
CA ALA A 50 3.60 4.06 12.32
C ALA A 50 4.88 4.50 11.65
N ASP A 51 5.98 3.91 12.09
CA ASP A 51 7.31 4.05 11.48
C ASP A 51 7.99 2.69 11.64
N VAL A 52 7.95 1.89 10.56
CA VAL A 52 8.42 0.50 10.60
C VAL A 52 9.41 0.25 9.48
N ARG A 53 10.29 -0.72 9.70
CA ARG A 53 11.31 -1.12 8.72
C ARG A 53 11.40 -2.63 8.62
N GLY A 54 11.59 -3.09 7.38
CA GLY A 54 11.75 -4.49 7.08
C GLY A 54 10.42 -5.22 6.94
N ARG A 55 10.47 -6.34 6.25
CA ARG A 55 9.28 -7.11 5.87
C ARG A 55 8.49 -7.61 7.07
N ALA A 56 9.18 -8.06 8.12
CA ALA A 56 8.51 -8.58 9.31
C ALA A 56 7.70 -7.50 10.01
N GLU A 57 8.25 -6.29 10.16
CA GLU A 57 7.54 -5.18 10.80
C GLU A 57 6.39 -4.67 9.93
N ILE A 58 6.59 -4.62 8.61
CA ILE A 58 5.54 -4.21 7.68
C ILE A 58 4.38 -5.21 7.71
N ASP A 59 4.66 -6.51 7.66
CA ASP A 59 3.65 -7.55 7.77
C ASP A 59 2.91 -7.46 9.12
N GLY A 60 3.64 -7.24 10.19
CA GLY A 60 3.05 -7.06 11.53
C GLY A 60 2.12 -5.85 11.60
N LEU A 61 2.50 -4.75 10.97
CA LEU A 61 1.66 -3.54 10.90
C LEU A 61 0.38 -3.82 10.14
N ILE A 62 0.47 -4.47 8.98
CA ILE A 62 -0.71 -4.82 8.18
C ILE A 62 -1.66 -5.67 9.01
N GLY A 63 -1.14 -6.70 9.70
CA GLY A 63 -1.96 -7.55 10.55
C GLY A 63 -2.64 -6.79 11.68
N ALA A 64 -1.94 -5.86 12.32
CA ALA A 64 -2.50 -5.05 13.39
C ALA A 64 -3.65 -4.15 12.90
N VAL A 65 -3.50 -3.55 11.73
CA VAL A 65 -4.55 -2.71 11.13
C VAL A 65 -5.77 -3.57 10.78
N GLN A 66 -5.57 -4.77 10.24
CA GLN A 66 -6.67 -5.68 9.94
C GLN A 66 -7.44 -6.09 11.21
N GLN A 67 -6.75 -6.29 12.32
CA GLN A 67 -7.39 -6.62 13.60
C GLN A 67 -8.16 -5.43 14.17
N GLN A 68 -7.67 -4.22 13.94
CA GLN A 68 -8.35 -3.00 14.39
C GLN A 68 -9.64 -2.75 13.60
N PHE A 69 -9.66 -3.12 12.32
CA PHE A 69 -10.79 -2.88 11.41
C PHE A 69 -11.26 -4.19 10.78
N PRO A 70 -11.80 -5.14 11.58
CA PRO A 70 -12.19 -6.46 11.06
C PRO A 70 -13.28 -6.32 9.99
N GLY A 71 -13.08 -7.03 8.87
CA GLY A 71 -14.02 -7.03 7.76
C GLY A 71 -13.93 -5.81 6.84
N PHE A 72 -13.08 -4.84 7.15
CA PHE A 72 -12.88 -3.68 6.28
C PHE A 72 -11.99 -4.05 5.08
N VAL A 73 -12.16 -3.32 3.99
CA VAL A 73 -11.35 -3.50 2.78
C VAL A 73 -10.70 -2.19 2.36
N PHE A 74 -9.49 -2.30 1.82
CA PHE A 74 -8.77 -1.20 1.18
C PHE A 74 -9.09 -1.19 -0.31
N THR A 75 -9.36 0.00 -0.84
CA THR A 75 -9.56 0.20 -2.28
C THR A 75 -8.81 1.44 -2.72
N LEU A 76 -8.43 1.49 -4.00
CA LEU A 76 -7.85 2.72 -4.56
C LEU A 76 -8.92 3.82 -4.60
N GLY A 77 -8.52 5.03 -4.19
CA GLY A 77 -9.43 6.17 -4.12
C GLY A 77 -9.49 6.99 -5.41
N GLY A 78 -8.69 6.65 -6.40
CA GLY A 78 -8.63 7.36 -7.68
C GLY A 78 -7.50 6.83 -8.53
N ASN A 79 -6.98 7.67 -9.41
CA ASN A 79 -5.91 7.29 -10.32
C ASN A 79 -4.56 7.21 -9.60
N VAL A 80 -3.72 6.30 -10.06
CA VAL A 80 -2.31 6.23 -9.67
C VAL A 80 -1.53 7.14 -10.61
N ASP A 81 -0.74 8.04 -10.06
CA ASP A 81 0.13 8.94 -10.80
C ASP A 81 1.58 8.51 -10.54
N ALA A 82 2.29 8.09 -11.58
CA ALA A 82 3.60 7.47 -11.45
C ALA A 82 4.60 7.99 -12.47
N HIS A 83 5.83 8.20 -12.01
CA HIS A 83 6.97 8.49 -12.88
C HIS A 83 8.28 8.24 -12.12
N HIS A 84 9.34 7.88 -12.87
CA HIS A 84 10.72 7.77 -12.32
C HIS A 84 10.82 6.91 -11.06
N GLY A 85 10.11 5.78 -11.04
CA GLY A 85 10.20 4.83 -9.93
C GLY A 85 9.45 5.25 -8.68
N GLN A 86 8.55 6.22 -8.77
CA GLN A 86 7.70 6.62 -7.66
C GLN A 86 6.25 6.74 -8.12
N ALA A 87 5.32 6.55 -7.19
CA ALA A 87 3.89 6.70 -7.46
C ALA A 87 3.20 7.36 -6.28
N ARG A 88 2.19 8.15 -6.57
CA ARG A 88 1.28 8.66 -5.55
C ARG A 88 -0.12 8.13 -5.81
N PHE A 89 -0.84 7.84 -4.74
CA PHE A 89 -2.20 7.32 -4.84
C PHE A 89 -2.95 7.51 -3.53
N SER A 90 -4.27 7.67 -3.64
CA SER A 90 -5.15 7.66 -2.48
C SER A 90 -5.74 6.27 -2.29
N TRP A 91 -6.05 5.94 -1.04
CA TRP A 91 -6.77 4.70 -0.73
C TRP A 91 -7.89 4.98 0.26
N ASN A 92 -8.91 4.15 0.19
CA ASN A 92 -10.05 4.17 1.08
C ASN A 92 -10.07 2.90 1.91
N LEU A 93 -10.47 3.01 3.17
CA LEU A 93 -10.67 1.87 4.06
C LEU A 93 -12.06 1.95 4.66
N GLY A 94 -12.84 0.90 4.51
CA GLY A 94 -14.17 0.83 5.08
C GLY A 94 -14.80 -0.54 4.86
N PRO A 95 -15.99 -0.76 5.41
CA PRO A 95 -16.75 -1.97 5.09
C PRO A 95 -16.99 -2.07 3.58
N ALA A 96 -17.02 -3.29 3.06
CA ALA A 96 -17.12 -3.52 1.61
C ALA A 96 -18.38 -2.89 0.99
N ASP A 97 -19.46 -2.79 1.76
CA ASP A 97 -20.76 -2.29 1.31
C ASP A 97 -21.04 -0.86 1.79
N ALA A 98 -20.06 -0.19 2.39
CA ALA A 98 -20.27 1.17 2.90
C ALA A 98 -20.31 2.19 1.75
N ALA A 99 -21.20 3.18 1.88
CA ALA A 99 -21.32 4.27 0.91
C ALA A 99 -20.10 5.21 0.99
N GLU A 100 -19.52 5.38 2.18
CA GLU A 100 -18.36 6.25 2.39
C GLU A 100 -17.27 5.53 3.16
N PRO A 101 -15.98 5.83 2.86
CA PRO A 101 -14.89 5.24 3.61
C PRO A 101 -14.81 5.79 5.02
N VAL A 102 -14.35 4.96 5.94
CA VAL A 102 -14.09 5.33 7.34
C VAL A 102 -12.73 6.03 7.46
N VAL A 103 -11.74 5.55 6.70
CA VAL A 103 -10.40 6.15 6.64
C VAL A 103 -10.07 6.44 5.18
N ILE A 104 -9.46 7.58 4.93
CA ILE A 104 -8.89 7.92 3.63
C ILE A 104 -7.41 8.24 3.85
N GLY A 105 -6.57 7.59 3.07
CA GLY A 105 -5.13 7.83 3.11
C GLY A 105 -4.58 8.24 1.76
N PHE A 106 -3.36 8.73 1.81
CA PHE A 106 -2.59 9.13 0.64
C PHE A 106 -1.16 8.63 0.82
N ASP A 107 -0.66 7.89 -0.16
CA ASP A 107 0.68 7.32 -0.09
C ASP A 107 1.53 7.75 -1.27
N VAL A 108 2.82 7.90 -0.99
CA VAL A 108 3.87 7.95 -2.01
C VAL A 108 4.73 6.70 -1.85
N ALA A 109 4.78 5.88 -2.89
CA ALA A 109 5.62 4.68 -2.92
C ALA A 109 6.83 4.94 -3.80
N VAL A 110 8.01 4.55 -3.31
CA VAL A 110 9.28 4.67 -4.04
C VAL A 110 9.87 3.28 -4.21
N LEU A 111 10.21 2.93 -5.46
CA LEU A 111 10.79 1.62 -5.76
C LEU A 111 12.29 1.61 -5.51
N ASP A 112 12.77 0.44 -5.08
CA ASP A 112 14.17 0.05 -5.11
C ASP A 112 14.26 -1.15 -6.08
N GLY A 113 14.76 -0.88 -7.29
CA GLY A 113 14.63 -1.85 -8.36
C GLY A 113 13.17 -2.07 -8.73
N ASP A 114 12.70 -3.32 -8.68
CA ASP A 114 11.32 -3.70 -8.97
C ASP A 114 10.51 -4.02 -7.71
N ARG A 115 11.04 -3.66 -6.54
CA ARG A 115 10.35 -3.80 -5.25
C ARG A 115 10.12 -2.46 -4.60
N ILE A 116 9.15 -2.41 -3.68
CA ILE A 116 8.90 -1.19 -2.92
C ILE A 116 10.02 -1.00 -1.90
N GLY A 117 10.73 0.13 -1.99
CA GLY A 117 11.78 0.49 -1.03
C GLY A 117 11.28 1.36 0.10
N SER A 118 10.31 2.23 -0.18
CA SER A 118 9.75 3.14 0.84
C SER A 118 8.32 3.50 0.51
N VAL A 119 7.51 3.64 1.55
CA VAL A 119 6.18 4.26 1.41
C VAL A 119 6.06 5.36 2.47
N TYR A 120 5.64 6.53 2.02
CA TYR A 120 5.38 7.70 2.87
C TYR A 120 3.89 7.97 2.83
N GLY A 121 3.23 7.80 3.98
CA GLY A 121 1.77 7.86 4.06
C GLY A 121 1.27 9.05 4.85
N PHE A 122 0.08 9.49 4.48
CA PHE A 122 -0.65 10.56 5.14
C PHE A 122 -2.10 10.12 5.33
N LEU A 123 -2.78 10.69 6.31
CA LEU A 123 -4.20 10.39 6.55
C LEU A 123 -5.01 11.65 6.29
N ASP A 124 -5.93 11.56 5.32
CA ASP A 124 -6.81 12.67 4.93
C ASP A 124 -8.12 12.64 5.71
N LYS A 125 -8.56 11.46 6.14
CA LYS A 125 -9.74 11.25 6.97
C LYS A 125 -9.48 10.13 7.95
N VAL A 126 -9.84 10.32 9.20
CA VAL A 126 -9.75 9.31 10.26
C VAL A 126 -11.12 9.10 10.89
N PRO A 127 -11.35 7.98 11.60
CA PRO A 127 -12.60 7.78 12.32
C PRO A 127 -12.82 8.87 13.35
N SER A 128 -14.05 9.33 13.44
CA SER A 128 -14.45 10.38 14.41
C SER A 128 -14.92 9.79 15.73
#